data_dabf8dff3aaca6078b353f5882248c88
#
_entry.id   dabf8dff3aaca6078b353f5882248c88
#
_cell.length_a   1.000
_cell.length_b   1.000
_cell.length_c   1.000
_cell.angle_alpha   90.00
_cell.angle_beta   90.00
_cell.angle_gamma   90.00
#
_symmetry.space_group_name_H-M   'P 1'
#
loop_
_entity.id
_entity.type
_entity.pdbx_description
1 polymer ?
#
loop_
_entity_poly.entity_id
_entity_poly.type
_entity_poly.pdbx_seq_one_letter_code
_entity_poly.pdbx_strand_id
1 'polypeptide(L)'
;MARRFKLLVFDWDGTLMDSAAAIAASIQAACRDLDLPVPSEAQARYVIGLGLGDALAHILPGLDPALYQDVQARYRVHFLERDSGTTLFPGAADMLAALHGCGHLLAVATGKSRRGLDRALAATGLKSYFHATRCADEGHSKPHPGMLL
;
A
#
# COMPACT_ATOMS: atom_id res chain seq x y z
N MET A 1 12.94 -15.57 26.67
CA MET A 1 13.99 -14.99 25.80
C MET A 1 13.87 -13.48 25.74
N ALA A 2 14.98 -12.77 25.85
CA ALA A 2 14.97 -11.31 25.69
C ALA A 2 14.60 -10.97 24.23
N ARG A 3 13.63 -10.08 24.02
CA ARG A 3 13.21 -9.64 22.68
C ARG A 3 14.33 -8.80 22.07
N ARG A 4 14.80 -9.21 20.90
CA ARG A 4 15.81 -8.45 20.15
C ARG A 4 15.28 -7.09 19.67
N PHE A 5 13.98 -7.03 19.32
CA PHE A 5 13.30 -5.84 18.85
C PHE A 5 12.02 -5.60 19.67
N LYS A 6 11.77 -4.36 20.05
CA LYS A 6 10.54 -3.96 20.75
C LYS A 6 9.43 -3.60 19.78
N LEU A 7 9.78 -2.92 18.67
CA LEU A 7 8.87 -2.46 17.63
C LEU A 7 9.11 -3.23 16.35
N LEU A 8 8.03 -3.67 15.71
CA LEU A 8 8.02 -4.27 14.38
C LEU A 8 7.16 -3.40 13.47
N VAL A 9 7.74 -2.94 12.37
CA VAL A 9 7.05 -2.09 11.39
C VAL A 9 6.81 -2.89 10.12
N PHE A 10 5.57 -2.96 9.70
CA PHE A 10 5.15 -3.69 8.50
C PHE A 10 4.78 -2.72 7.38
N ASP A 11 5.09 -3.10 6.16
CA ASP A 11 4.36 -2.60 5.00
C ASP A 11 2.98 -3.29 4.92
N TRP A 12 2.10 -2.80 4.06
CA TRP A 12 0.75 -3.36 3.90
C TRP A 12 0.63 -4.15 2.59
N ASP A 13 0.60 -3.44 1.46
CA ASP A 13 0.39 -4.05 0.15
C ASP A 13 1.58 -4.92 -0.28
N GLY A 14 1.33 -6.18 -0.60
CA GLY A 14 2.38 -7.14 -0.95
C GLY A 14 3.17 -7.69 0.25
N THR A 15 2.82 -7.31 1.49
CA THR A 15 3.47 -7.78 2.72
C THR A 15 2.48 -8.47 3.65
N LEU A 16 1.42 -7.80 4.07
CA LEU A 16 0.33 -8.37 4.86
C LEU A 16 -0.88 -8.71 3.98
N MET A 17 -1.15 -7.87 2.98
CA MET A 17 -2.26 -8.01 2.05
C MET A 17 -1.75 -8.49 0.69
N ASP A 18 -2.36 -9.54 0.14
CA ASP A 18 -2.08 -10.05 -1.21
C ASP A 18 -2.81 -9.21 -2.27
N SER A 19 -2.37 -7.98 -2.43
CA SER A 19 -2.98 -6.96 -3.28
C SER A 19 -2.18 -6.62 -4.52
N ALA A 20 -1.01 -7.22 -4.72
CA ALA A 20 -0.08 -6.82 -5.78
C ALA A 20 -0.70 -6.94 -7.19
N ALA A 21 -1.44 -8.02 -7.45
CA ALA A 21 -2.12 -8.21 -8.74
C ALA A 21 -3.23 -7.17 -8.97
N ALA A 22 -4.02 -6.87 -7.92
CA ALA A 22 -5.08 -5.87 -8.00
C ALA A 22 -4.53 -4.47 -8.24
N ILE A 23 -3.42 -4.11 -7.59
CA ILE A 23 -2.74 -2.82 -7.79
C ILE A 23 -2.21 -2.71 -9.22
N ALA A 24 -1.46 -3.71 -9.70
CA ALA A 24 -0.89 -3.70 -11.05
C ALA A 24 -1.99 -3.59 -12.12
N ALA A 25 -3.05 -4.38 -12.01
CA ALA A 25 -4.18 -4.34 -12.93
C ALA A 25 -4.91 -2.99 -12.91
N SER A 26 -4.99 -2.35 -11.74
CA SER A 26 -5.65 -1.04 -11.59
C SER A 26 -4.82 0.09 -12.20
N ILE A 27 -3.50 0.05 -12.07
CA ILE A 27 -2.58 0.98 -12.76
C ILE A 27 -2.73 0.83 -14.28
N GLN A 28 -2.67 -0.39 -14.78
CA GLN A 28 -2.81 -0.66 -16.22
C GLN A 28 -4.17 -0.22 -16.76
N ALA A 29 -5.25 -0.44 -16.02
CA ALA A 29 -6.59 -0.03 -16.43
C ALA A 29 -6.71 1.51 -16.47
N ALA A 30 -6.18 2.21 -15.47
CA ALA A 30 -6.16 3.66 -15.45
C ALA A 30 -5.39 4.26 -16.63
N CYS A 31 -4.26 3.66 -17.01
CA CYS A 31 -3.51 4.09 -18.19
C CYS A 31 -4.30 3.88 -19.48
N ARG A 32 -5.00 2.74 -19.63
CA ARG A 32 -5.85 2.48 -20.80
C ARG A 32 -6.99 3.48 -20.93
N ASP A 33 -7.65 3.79 -19.82
CA ASP A 33 -8.78 4.75 -19.82
C ASP A 33 -8.40 6.16 -20.30
N LEU A 34 -7.13 6.51 -20.19
CA LEU A 34 -6.60 7.82 -20.53
C LEU A 34 -5.69 7.80 -21.76
N ASP A 35 -5.70 6.72 -22.52
CA ASP A 35 -4.85 6.51 -23.71
C ASP A 35 -3.34 6.76 -23.43
N LEU A 36 -2.89 6.43 -22.23
CA LEU A 36 -1.49 6.54 -21.82
C LEU A 36 -0.72 5.24 -22.07
N PRO A 37 0.61 5.30 -22.16
CA PRO A 37 1.43 4.09 -22.22
C PRO A 37 1.13 3.14 -21.06
N VAL A 38 0.77 1.90 -21.37
CA VAL A 38 0.41 0.90 -20.36
C VAL A 38 1.68 0.19 -19.87
N PRO A 39 2.03 0.28 -18.57
CA PRO A 39 3.20 -0.41 -18.05
C PRO A 39 3.00 -1.93 -18.09
N SER A 40 4.10 -2.68 -18.20
CA SER A 40 4.06 -4.12 -17.98
C SER A 40 3.64 -4.45 -16.55
N GLU A 41 3.18 -5.68 -16.32
CA GLU A 41 2.85 -6.12 -14.96
C GLU A 41 4.06 -6.01 -14.02
N ALA A 42 5.25 -6.36 -14.50
CA ALA A 42 6.48 -6.26 -13.73
C ALA A 42 6.80 -4.80 -13.33
N GLN A 43 6.64 -3.85 -14.25
CA GLN A 43 6.84 -2.43 -13.97
C GLN A 43 5.80 -1.91 -12.95
N ALA A 44 4.53 -2.29 -13.11
CA ALA A 44 3.47 -1.89 -12.19
C ALA A 44 3.66 -2.49 -10.78
N ARG A 45 4.16 -3.72 -10.68
CA ARG A 45 4.49 -4.36 -9.39
C ARG A 45 5.71 -3.74 -8.72
N TYR A 46 6.69 -3.28 -9.50
CA TYR A 46 7.94 -2.73 -8.96
C TYR A 46 7.73 -1.49 -8.09
N VAL A 47 6.70 -0.70 -8.35
CA VAL A 47 6.41 0.54 -7.62
C VAL A 47 5.48 0.34 -6.40
N ILE A 48 5.06 -0.88 -6.12
CA ILE A 48 4.23 -1.17 -4.94
C ILE A 48 5.03 -0.86 -3.67
N GLY A 49 4.39 -0.12 -2.75
CA GLY A 49 5.03 0.37 -1.53
C GLY A 49 5.39 1.85 -1.59
N LEU A 50 5.51 2.44 -2.78
CA LEU A 50 5.62 3.89 -2.95
C LEU A 50 4.24 4.55 -2.77
N GLY A 51 4.23 5.84 -2.46
CA GLY A 51 3.02 6.65 -2.61
C GLY A 51 2.55 6.68 -4.07
N LEU A 52 1.25 6.76 -4.31
CA LEU A 52 0.68 6.66 -5.66
C LEU A 52 1.28 7.70 -6.63
N GLY A 53 1.51 8.94 -6.16
CA GLY A 53 2.15 9.98 -6.98
C GLY A 53 3.56 9.61 -7.42
N ASP A 54 4.39 9.14 -6.48
CA ASP A 54 5.77 8.72 -6.76
C ASP A 54 5.80 7.47 -7.66
N ALA A 55 4.87 6.54 -7.45
CA ALA A 55 4.71 5.36 -8.29
C ALA A 55 4.41 5.74 -9.74
N LEU A 56 3.45 6.65 -9.96
CA LEU A 56 3.07 7.12 -11.30
C LEU A 56 4.22 7.90 -11.96
N ALA A 57 4.92 8.75 -11.23
CA ALA A 57 6.07 9.47 -11.75
C ALA A 57 7.19 8.51 -12.22
N HIS A 58 7.34 7.38 -11.54
CA HIS A 58 8.33 6.37 -11.91
C HIS A 58 7.96 5.59 -13.18
N ILE A 59 6.70 5.16 -13.30
CA ILE A 59 6.24 4.32 -14.43
C ILE A 59 5.80 5.11 -15.65
N LEU A 60 5.48 6.39 -15.49
CA LEU A 60 5.08 7.30 -16.56
C LEU A 60 6.01 8.53 -16.58
N PRO A 61 7.32 8.34 -16.82
CA PRO A 61 8.25 9.46 -16.88
C PRO A 61 7.84 10.41 -18.02
N GLY A 62 7.73 11.70 -17.72
CA GLY A 62 7.30 12.70 -18.69
C GLY A 62 5.78 12.85 -18.83
N LEU A 63 4.99 12.20 -17.96
CA LEU A 63 3.55 12.47 -17.89
C LEU A 63 3.30 13.96 -17.60
N ASP A 64 2.40 14.57 -18.37
CA ASP A 64 1.95 15.93 -18.09
C ASP A 64 1.40 16.02 -16.66
N PRO A 65 1.91 16.95 -15.81
CA PRO A 65 1.42 17.15 -14.46
C PRO A 65 -0.10 17.36 -14.37
N ALA A 66 -0.71 17.93 -15.40
CA ALA A 66 -2.17 18.12 -15.46
C ALA A 66 -2.94 16.78 -15.45
N LEU A 67 -2.34 15.70 -15.94
CA LEU A 67 -2.97 14.38 -15.99
C LEU A 67 -2.78 13.54 -14.73
N TYR A 68 -1.89 13.93 -13.80
CA TYR A 68 -1.64 13.15 -12.59
C TYR A 68 -2.90 12.88 -11.77
N GLN A 69 -3.73 13.90 -11.60
CA GLN A 69 -4.97 13.76 -10.81
C GLN A 69 -5.96 12.83 -11.51
N ASP A 70 -6.05 12.88 -12.83
CA ASP A 70 -6.95 12.03 -13.61
C ASP A 70 -6.51 10.57 -13.52
N VAL A 71 -5.20 10.28 -13.66
CA VAL A 71 -4.65 8.92 -13.50
C VAL A 71 -4.92 8.40 -12.10
N GLN A 72 -4.70 9.22 -11.06
CA GLN A 72 -4.97 8.84 -9.68
C GLN A 72 -6.46 8.56 -9.45
N ALA A 73 -7.35 9.37 -10.02
CA ALA A 73 -8.79 9.18 -9.89
C ALA A 73 -9.23 7.86 -10.55
N ARG A 74 -8.76 7.58 -11.77
CA ARG A 74 -9.05 6.34 -12.49
C ARG A 74 -8.48 5.13 -11.77
N TYR A 75 -7.25 5.21 -11.29
CA TYR A 75 -6.66 4.15 -10.46
C TYR A 75 -7.54 3.81 -9.26
N ARG A 76 -8.01 4.82 -8.52
CA ARG A 76 -8.86 4.60 -7.34
C ARG A 76 -10.16 3.89 -7.68
N VAL A 77 -10.80 4.25 -8.79
CA VAL A 77 -12.03 3.57 -9.26
C VAL A 77 -11.74 2.09 -9.49
N HIS A 78 -10.75 1.77 -10.31
CA HIS A 78 -10.39 0.40 -10.63
C HIS A 78 -9.92 -0.40 -9.42
N PHE A 79 -9.17 0.24 -8.53
CA PHE A 79 -8.71 -0.42 -7.32
C PHE A 79 -9.87 -0.76 -6.38
N LEU A 80 -10.83 0.15 -6.19
CA LEU A 80 -12.00 -0.09 -5.34
C LEU A 80 -12.85 -1.26 -5.84
N GLU A 81 -13.00 -1.41 -7.14
CA GLU A 81 -13.72 -2.54 -7.76
C GLU A 81 -13.03 -3.88 -7.49
N ARG A 82 -11.69 -3.90 -7.43
CA ARG A 82 -10.88 -5.11 -7.24
C ARG A 82 -10.57 -5.42 -5.78
N ASP A 83 -10.58 -4.42 -4.92
CA ASP A 83 -10.17 -4.51 -3.51
C ASP A 83 -11.02 -5.51 -2.71
N SER A 84 -12.30 -5.66 -3.07
CA SER A 84 -13.20 -6.64 -2.45
C SER A 84 -12.75 -8.10 -2.62
N GLY A 85 -11.92 -8.39 -3.61
CA GLY A 85 -11.34 -9.71 -3.87
C GLY A 85 -9.95 -9.92 -3.26
N THR A 86 -9.35 -8.89 -2.65
CA THR A 86 -8.03 -9.02 -2.01
C THR A 86 -8.17 -9.59 -0.60
N THR A 87 -7.23 -10.44 -0.21
CA THR A 87 -7.18 -11.08 1.11
C THR A 87 -5.80 -10.91 1.74
N LEU A 88 -5.74 -11.08 3.05
CA LEU A 88 -4.44 -11.19 3.73
C LEU A 88 -3.67 -12.41 3.21
N PHE A 89 -2.35 -12.32 3.19
CA PHE A 89 -1.55 -13.53 2.98
C PHE A 89 -1.87 -14.58 4.05
N PRO A 90 -1.84 -15.87 3.69
CA PRO A 90 -2.07 -16.95 4.65
C PRO A 90 -1.16 -16.81 5.87
N GLY A 91 -1.73 -16.89 7.07
CA GLY A 91 -1.00 -16.77 8.33
C GLY A 91 -0.66 -15.35 8.78
N ALA A 92 -0.93 -14.31 8.00
CA ALA A 92 -0.62 -12.93 8.39
C ALA A 92 -1.36 -12.49 9.66
N ALA A 93 -2.65 -12.77 9.76
CA ALA A 93 -3.44 -12.45 10.95
C ALA A 93 -2.96 -13.20 12.19
N ASP A 94 -2.68 -14.50 12.06
CA ASP A 94 -2.19 -15.33 13.17
C ASP A 94 -0.81 -14.88 13.64
N MET A 95 0.07 -14.51 12.71
CA MET A 95 1.39 -13.95 13.02
C MET A 95 1.26 -12.65 13.82
N LEU A 96 0.41 -11.72 13.38
CA LEU A 96 0.20 -10.45 14.09
C LEU A 96 -0.36 -10.67 15.48
N ALA A 97 -1.32 -11.58 15.64
CA ALA A 97 -1.89 -11.94 16.94
C ALA A 97 -0.81 -12.53 17.88
N ALA A 98 0.02 -13.42 17.38
CA ALA A 98 1.12 -14.03 18.14
C ALA A 98 2.16 -12.98 18.57
N LEU A 99 2.59 -12.11 17.66
CA LEU A 99 3.56 -11.05 17.95
C LEU A 99 3.00 -10.04 18.96
N HIS A 100 1.75 -9.63 18.81
CA HIS A 100 1.06 -8.77 19.76
C HIS A 100 0.94 -9.45 21.14
N GLY A 101 0.53 -10.72 21.17
CA GLY A 101 0.44 -11.52 22.42
C GLY A 101 1.79 -11.71 23.12
N CYS A 102 2.89 -11.79 22.36
CA CYS A 102 4.24 -11.74 22.89
C CYS A 102 4.66 -10.34 23.37
N GLY A 103 3.82 -9.33 23.22
CA GLY A 103 4.02 -7.96 23.70
C GLY A 103 4.96 -7.12 22.84
N HIS A 104 5.10 -7.42 21.54
CA HIS A 104 5.73 -6.52 20.60
C HIS A 104 4.81 -5.31 20.32
N LEU A 105 5.40 -4.14 20.15
CA LEU A 105 4.72 -3.01 19.53
C LEU A 105 4.70 -3.24 18.03
N LEU A 106 3.53 -3.09 17.41
CA LEU A 106 3.34 -3.29 15.96
C LEU A 106 2.95 -1.96 15.32
N ALA A 107 3.49 -1.66 14.16
CA ALA A 107 3.18 -0.48 13.38
C ALA A 107 3.10 -0.80 11.88
N VAL A 108 2.43 0.08 11.13
CA VAL A 108 2.37 0.04 9.68
C VAL A 108 3.02 1.30 9.09
N ALA A 109 3.88 1.12 8.09
CA ALA A 109 4.38 2.19 7.22
C ALA A 109 4.06 1.81 5.77
N THR A 110 3.17 2.57 5.11
CA THR A 110 2.59 2.17 3.83
C THR A 110 2.56 3.29 2.79
N GLY A 111 2.66 2.92 1.52
CA GLY A 111 2.39 3.79 0.39
C GLY A 111 0.90 4.12 0.16
N LYS A 112 -0.02 3.51 0.93
CA LYS A 112 -1.45 3.85 0.89
C LYS A 112 -1.71 5.23 1.46
N SER A 113 -2.81 5.84 1.00
CA SER A 113 -3.38 7.00 1.70
C SER A 113 -3.99 6.59 3.05
N ARG A 114 -4.16 7.55 3.95
CA ARG A 114 -4.83 7.35 5.24
C ARG A 114 -6.20 6.70 5.06
N ARG A 115 -7.01 7.24 4.17
CA ARG A 115 -8.34 6.70 3.86
C ARG A 115 -8.28 5.26 3.35
N GLY A 116 -7.27 4.92 2.53
CA GLY A 116 -7.08 3.57 2.01
C GLY A 116 -6.69 2.57 3.09
N LEU A 117 -5.78 2.95 3.99
CA LEU A 117 -5.37 2.09 5.09
C LEU A 117 -6.50 1.89 6.11
N ASP A 118 -7.21 2.96 6.47
CA ASP A 118 -8.32 2.86 7.46
C ASP A 118 -9.41 1.92 6.96
N ARG A 119 -9.75 1.97 5.67
CA ARG A 119 -10.67 1.02 5.06
C ARG A 119 -10.15 -0.43 5.12
N ALA A 120 -8.89 -0.64 4.78
CA ALA A 120 -8.28 -1.97 4.82
C ALA A 120 -8.21 -2.54 6.24
N LEU A 121 -7.87 -1.72 7.22
CA LEU A 121 -7.85 -2.12 8.64
C LEU A 121 -9.25 -2.46 9.16
N ALA A 122 -10.27 -1.70 8.74
CA ALA A 122 -11.67 -1.99 9.10
C ALA A 122 -12.13 -3.31 8.47
N ALA A 123 -11.84 -3.54 7.19
CA ALA A 123 -12.23 -4.74 6.47
C ALA A 123 -11.56 -6.01 7.02
N THR A 124 -10.32 -5.92 7.48
CA THR A 124 -9.56 -7.06 8.03
C THR A 124 -9.72 -7.26 9.54
N GLY A 125 -10.25 -6.27 10.26
CA GLY A 125 -10.35 -6.30 11.72
C GLY A 125 -9.01 -6.17 12.45
N LEU A 126 -7.94 -5.76 11.76
CA LEU A 126 -6.57 -5.74 12.31
C LEU A 126 -6.19 -4.44 13.03
N LYS A 127 -7.08 -3.45 13.05
CA LYS A 127 -6.77 -2.12 13.60
C LYS A 127 -6.22 -2.17 15.04
N SER A 128 -6.78 -3.02 15.88
CA SER A 128 -6.43 -3.12 17.30
C SER A 128 -5.03 -3.69 17.57
N TYR A 129 -4.41 -4.34 16.59
CA TYR A 129 -3.04 -4.86 16.73
C TYR A 129 -1.97 -3.78 16.58
N PHE A 130 -2.27 -2.70 15.86
CA PHE A 130 -1.28 -1.69 15.52
C PHE A 130 -1.32 -0.50 16.49
N HIS A 131 -0.17 -0.19 17.08
CA HIS A 131 0.04 0.93 18.01
C HIS A 131 0.26 2.26 17.26
N ALA A 132 0.80 2.19 16.06
CA ALA A 132 1.03 3.35 15.21
C ALA A 132 0.90 2.98 13.71
N THR A 133 0.49 3.94 12.91
CA THR A 133 0.44 3.79 11.45
C THR A 133 0.89 5.08 10.78
N ARG A 134 1.62 4.97 9.66
CA ARG A 134 2.04 6.09 8.81
C ARG A 134 1.66 5.80 7.36
N CYS A 135 1.06 6.78 6.71
CA CYS A 135 0.57 6.70 5.34
C CYS A 135 1.29 7.71 4.44
N ALA A 136 1.26 7.47 3.12
CA ALA A 136 1.99 8.28 2.15
C ALA A 136 1.55 9.75 2.10
N ASP A 137 0.31 10.04 2.44
CA ASP A 137 -0.26 11.39 2.46
C ASP A 137 -0.08 12.15 3.78
N GLU A 138 0.70 11.60 4.73
CA GLU A 138 0.97 12.20 6.04
C GLU A 138 2.38 12.80 6.17
N GLY A 139 3.10 12.88 5.06
CA GLY A 139 4.47 13.40 5.02
C GLY A 139 5.23 12.88 3.81
N HIS A 140 6.53 12.68 3.97
CA HIS A 140 7.33 12.08 2.89
C HIS A 140 7.03 10.60 2.77
N SER A 141 6.64 10.15 1.57
CA SER A 141 6.42 8.74 1.27
C SER A 141 7.73 7.98 1.11
N LYS A 142 7.66 6.63 1.15
CA LYS A 142 8.81 5.78 0.84
C LYS A 142 9.34 6.07 -0.57
N PRO A 143 10.66 6.05 -0.79
CA PRO A 143 11.73 5.53 0.07
C PRO A 143 12.30 6.51 1.11
N HIS A 144 11.72 7.69 1.29
CA HIS A 144 12.16 8.62 2.32
C HIS A 144 11.94 8.03 3.73
N PRO A 145 12.89 8.14 4.66
CA PRO A 145 12.80 7.49 5.97
C PRO A 145 11.81 8.15 6.94
N GLY A 146 11.16 9.25 6.57
CA GLY A 146 10.29 10.05 7.44
C GLY A 146 9.14 9.30 8.11
N MET A 147 8.69 8.17 7.54
CA MET A 147 7.67 7.34 8.18
C MET A 147 8.20 6.57 9.40
N LEU A 148 9.52 6.43 9.55
CA LEU A 148 10.18 5.68 10.61
C LEU A 148 10.79 6.59 11.69
N LEU A 149 10.77 7.89 11.48
CA LEU A 149 11.24 8.91 12.41
C LEU A 149 10.09 9.51 13.22
#